data_3eb9ad917b4d119872b6177cdb0e88aa
#
_entry.id   3eb9ad917b4d119872b6177cdb0e88aa
#
_cell.length_a   1.000
_cell.length_b   1.000
_cell.length_c   1.000
_cell.angle_alpha   90.00
_cell.angle_beta   90.00
_cell.angle_gamma   90.00
#
_symmetry.space_group_name_H-M   'P 1'
#
loop_
_entity.id
_entity.type
_entity.pdbx_description
1 polymer ?
#
loop_
_entity_poly.entity_id
_entity_poly.type
_entity_poly.pdbx_seq_one_letter_code
_entity_poly.pdbx_strand_id
1 'polypeptide(L)'
;YVKEKCKTLEIDDTTLNVSYRNPQQICDLANQLYPDMTPCQSKGIPGNSQHIGVYLVKSNDVETYLKAYNPVQLRDSVRKAVNPEYSVMNYGNSKGLTMEHVLIYPTKPIMSWLKDRSKALEGQSRAKLYVAITRARVSVAFIDDSKRGCKIPDIPVWVPSE
;
A
#
# COMPACT_ATOMS: atom_id res chain seq x y z
N TYR A 1 25.66 -18.03 0.78
CA TYR A 1 25.26 -19.34 0.20
C TYR A 1 24.30 -19.17 -0.98
N VAL A 2 23.25 -18.36 -0.85
CA VAL A 2 22.30 -18.10 -1.95
C VAL A 2 22.95 -17.31 -3.09
N LYS A 3 23.84 -16.36 -2.77
CA LYS A 3 24.57 -15.55 -3.77
C LYS A 3 25.59 -16.36 -4.58
N GLU A 4 26.15 -17.43 -4.02
CA GLU A 4 27.11 -18.27 -4.73
C GLU A 4 26.44 -19.25 -5.71
N LYS A 5 25.26 -19.78 -5.35
CA LYS A 5 24.48 -20.64 -6.26
C LYS A 5 23.83 -19.88 -7.43
N CYS A 6 23.62 -18.57 -7.28
CA CYS A 6 23.04 -17.75 -8.34
C CYS A 6 24.05 -17.25 -9.37
N LYS A 7 25.35 -17.47 -9.17
CA LYS A 7 26.40 -17.07 -10.13
C LYS A 7 26.41 -17.81 -11.46
N THR A 8 25.68 -18.91 -11.55
CA THR A 8 25.56 -19.72 -12.77
C THR A 8 24.21 -19.55 -13.50
N LEU A 9 23.27 -18.81 -12.90
CA LEU A 9 22.04 -18.41 -13.53
C LEU A 9 22.19 -16.94 -13.94
N GLU A 10 22.16 -16.63 -15.23
CA GLU A 10 21.95 -15.27 -15.69
C GLU A 10 20.58 -14.83 -15.14
N ILE A 11 20.63 -14.20 -13.97
CA ILE A 11 19.45 -13.56 -13.41
C ILE A 11 19.28 -12.30 -14.26
N ASP A 12 18.28 -12.31 -15.11
CA ASP A 12 17.80 -11.11 -15.78
C ASP A 12 17.23 -10.16 -14.72
N ASP A 13 18.06 -9.22 -14.26
CA ASP A 13 17.71 -8.21 -13.27
C ASP A 13 16.46 -7.40 -13.69
N THR A 14 16.20 -7.32 -15.00
CA THR A 14 15.01 -6.63 -15.52
C THR A 14 13.72 -7.38 -15.21
N THR A 15 13.77 -8.70 -15.16
CA THR A 15 12.59 -9.53 -14.86
C THR A 15 12.19 -9.46 -13.37
N LEU A 16 13.16 -9.26 -12.47
CA LEU A 16 12.91 -9.15 -11.02
C LEU A 16 12.22 -7.85 -10.61
N ASN A 17 12.26 -6.82 -11.46
CA ASN A 17 11.69 -5.51 -11.21
C ASN A 17 10.29 -5.35 -11.80
N VAL A 18 9.72 -6.41 -12.33
CA VAL A 18 8.37 -6.41 -12.88
C VAL A 18 7.40 -6.99 -11.87
N SER A 19 6.37 -6.23 -11.53
CA SER A 19 5.26 -6.71 -10.73
C SER A 19 4.09 -7.12 -11.61
N TYR A 20 3.70 -8.37 -11.51
CA TYR A 20 2.50 -8.90 -12.16
C TYR A 20 1.26 -8.77 -11.26
N ARG A 21 1.43 -8.26 -10.06
CA ARG A 21 0.36 -8.14 -9.05
C ARG A 21 -0.12 -6.71 -8.89
N ASN A 22 0.81 -5.77 -8.77
CA ASN A 22 0.48 -4.41 -8.38
C ASN A 22 0.20 -3.52 -9.59
N PRO A 23 -0.83 -2.66 -9.56
CA PRO A 23 -1.00 -1.57 -10.53
C PRO A 23 0.16 -0.59 -10.52
N GLN A 24 0.34 0.15 -11.60
CA GLN A 24 1.46 1.09 -11.72
C GLN A 24 1.46 2.16 -10.63
N GLN A 25 0.30 2.66 -10.23
CA GLN A 25 0.16 3.66 -9.16
C GLN A 25 0.69 3.13 -7.82
N ILE A 26 0.48 1.85 -7.53
CA ILE A 26 1.00 1.20 -6.32
C ILE A 26 2.50 1.00 -6.43
N CYS A 27 3.00 0.57 -7.59
CA CYS A 27 4.44 0.46 -7.85
C CYS A 27 5.13 1.82 -7.68
N ASP A 28 4.56 2.89 -8.21
CA ASP A 28 5.12 4.25 -8.12
C ASP A 28 5.24 4.71 -6.65
N LEU A 29 4.22 4.46 -5.85
CA LEU A 29 4.25 4.78 -4.42
C LEU A 29 5.31 3.94 -3.68
N ALA A 30 5.36 2.64 -3.94
CA ALA A 30 6.34 1.74 -3.34
C ALA A 30 7.78 2.11 -3.72
N ASN A 31 8.01 2.52 -4.96
CA ASN A 31 9.33 2.95 -5.45
C ASN A 31 9.83 4.19 -4.70
N GLN A 32 8.96 5.07 -4.25
CA GLN A 32 9.33 6.25 -3.47
C GLN A 32 9.82 5.93 -2.05
N LEU A 33 9.49 4.75 -1.52
CA LEU A 33 10.04 4.29 -0.24
C LEU A 33 11.51 3.89 -0.33
N TYR A 34 11.93 3.40 -1.49
CA TYR A 34 13.29 2.93 -1.75
C TYR A 34 13.82 3.53 -3.06
N PRO A 35 14.07 4.86 -3.10
CA PRO A 35 14.44 5.55 -4.35
C PRO A 35 15.78 5.10 -4.93
N ASP A 36 16.66 4.54 -4.11
CA ASP A 36 17.98 4.04 -4.54
C ASP A 36 17.94 2.62 -5.13
N MET A 37 16.79 1.96 -5.04
CA MET A 37 16.58 0.63 -5.64
C MET A 37 16.03 0.75 -7.05
N THR A 38 16.27 -0.27 -7.87
CA THR A 38 15.70 -0.33 -9.23
C THR A 38 14.17 -0.24 -9.15
N PRO A 39 13.54 0.70 -9.87
CA PRO A 39 12.10 0.89 -9.81
C PRO A 39 11.34 -0.34 -10.27
N CYS A 40 10.30 -0.71 -9.53
CA CYS A 40 9.35 -1.73 -9.93
C CYS A 40 8.42 -1.18 -11.02
N GLN A 41 8.22 -1.96 -12.07
CA GLN A 41 7.26 -1.66 -13.15
C GLN A 41 6.10 -2.64 -13.09
N SER A 42 4.90 -2.13 -13.28
CA SER A 42 3.70 -2.95 -13.33
C SER A 42 3.51 -3.59 -14.71
N LYS A 43 3.22 -4.88 -14.70
CA LYS A 43 2.55 -5.60 -15.79
C LYS A 43 1.27 -6.26 -15.33
N GLY A 44 0.84 -5.95 -14.11
CA GLY A 44 -0.45 -6.38 -13.59
C GLY A 44 -1.57 -5.65 -14.32
N ILE A 45 -2.53 -6.39 -14.85
CA ILE A 45 -3.77 -5.85 -15.36
C ILE A 45 -4.83 -6.21 -14.33
N PRO A 46 -5.24 -5.26 -13.48
CA PRO A 46 -6.40 -5.48 -12.65
C PRO A 46 -7.61 -5.57 -13.56
N GLY A 47 -8.28 -6.71 -13.58
CA GLY A 47 -9.42 -6.99 -14.45
C GLY A 47 -10.38 -5.81 -14.65
N ASN A 48 -11.67 -6.00 -14.59
CA ASN A 48 -12.68 -4.94 -14.79
C ASN A 48 -12.88 -4.02 -13.57
N SER A 49 -11.94 -3.96 -12.63
CA SER A 49 -12.09 -3.09 -11.47
C SER A 49 -11.95 -1.62 -11.85
N GLN A 50 -12.92 -0.82 -11.42
CA GLN A 50 -12.89 0.63 -11.62
C GLN A 50 -12.14 1.37 -10.51
N HIS A 51 -11.90 0.71 -9.38
CA HIS A 51 -11.25 1.30 -8.21
C HIS A 51 -9.78 0.86 -8.12
N ILE A 52 -8.98 1.34 -9.05
CA ILE A 52 -7.57 0.98 -9.20
C ILE A 52 -6.68 2.11 -8.70
N GLY A 53 -5.66 1.78 -7.91
CA GLY A 53 -4.61 2.72 -7.51
C GLY A 53 -4.56 3.02 -6.03
N VAL A 54 -4.19 4.24 -5.69
CA VAL A 54 -3.99 4.70 -4.31
C VAL A 54 -4.98 5.81 -3.99
N TYR A 55 -5.62 5.70 -2.83
CA TYR A 55 -6.66 6.63 -2.39
C TYR A 55 -6.47 7.05 -0.94
N LEU A 56 -7.04 8.20 -0.61
CA LEU A 56 -7.19 8.67 0.76
C LEU A 56 -8.66 8.58 1.15
N VAL A 57 -8.95 7.99 2.31
CA VAL A 57 -10.31 7.83 2.83
C VAL A 57 -10.45 8.60 4.13
N LYS A 58 -11.41 9.50 4.19
CA LYS A 58 -11.71 10.23 5.45
C LYS A 58 -12.25 9.26 6.49
N SER A 59 -11.90 9.49 7.75
CA SER A 59 -12.35 8.63 8.86
C SER A 59 -13.86 8.46 8.92
N ASN A 60 -14.62 9.49 8.57
CA ASN A 60 -16.07 9.42 8.54
C ASN A 60 -16.64 8.55 7.41
N ASP A 61 -15.85 8.29 6.37
CA ASP A 61 -16.26 7.51 5.21
C ASP A 61 -15.77 6.05 5.24
N VAL A 62 -15.04 5.66 6.29
CA VAL A 62 -14.43 4.33 6.42
C VAL A 62 -15.47 3.23 6.37
N GLU A 63 -16.59 3.36 7.09
CA GLU A 63 -17.66 2.35 7.08
C GLU A 63 -18.25 2.16 5.68
N THR A 64 -18.47 3.24 4.96
CA THR A 64 -18.97 3.20 3.59
C THR A 64 -17.96 2.57 2.65
N TYR A 65 -16.68 2.89 2.84
CA TYR A 65 -15.58 2.30 2.07
C TYR A 65 -15.45 0.79 2.30
N LEU A 66 -15.54 0.34 3.56
CA LEU A 66 -15.51 -1.07 3.92
C LEU A 66 -16.64 -1.86 3.24
N LYS A 67 -17.85 -1.31 3.25
CA LYS A 67 -19.01 -1.92 2.57
C LYS A 67 -18.86 -1.97 1.05
N ALA A 68 -18.27 -0.94 0.46
CA ALA A 68 -18.13 -0.83 -1.00
C ALA A 68 -17.09 -1.81 -1.57
N TYR A 69 -15.97 -1.99 -0.89
CA TYR A 69 -14.81 -2.70 -1.44
C TYR A 69 -14.36 -3.92 -0.64
N ASN A 70 -14.85 -4.11 0.57
CA ASN A 70 -14.46 -5.20 1.47
C ASN A 70 -12.92 -5.38 1.57
N PRO A 71 -12.16 -4.30 1.85
CA PRO A 71 -10.71 -4.37 1.91
C PRO A 71 -10.23 -5.12 3.15
N VAL A 72 -9.00 -5.62 3.08
CA VAL A 72 -8.30 -6.07 4.30
C VAL A 72 -7.75 -4.84 5.01
N GLN A 73 -8.08 -4.71 6.28
CA GLN A 73 -7.60 -3.62 7.14
C GLN A 73 -6.20 -3.96 7.67
N LEU A 74 -5.21 -3.13 7.37
CA LEU A 74 -3.85 -3.27 7.86
C LEU A 74 -3.53 -2.20 8.90
N ARG A 75 -3.04 -2.63 10.06
CA ARG A 75 -2.67 -1.77 11.19
C ARG A 75 -1.29 -2.11 11.73
N ASP A 76 -0.67 -1.16 12.42
CA ASP A 76 0.65 -1.38 13.02
C ASP A 76 0.58 -2.30 14.24
N SER A 77 -0.45 -2.15 15.08
CA SER A 77 -0.62 -2.97 16.28
C SER A 77 -2.09 -3.21 16.61
N VAL A 78 -2.33 -4.22 17.44
CA VAL A 78 -3.66 -4.57 17.94
C VAL A 78 -4.34 -3.45 18.75
N ARG A 79 -3.59 -2.46 19.20
CA ARG A 79 -4.13 -1.30 19.92
C ARG A 79 -4.90 -0.33 19.06
N LYS A 80 -4.66 -0.35 17.74
CA LYS A 80 -5.43 0.49 16.80
C LYS A 80 -6.81 -0.10 16.61
N ALA A 81 -7.83 0.69 16.94
CA ALA A 81 -9.22 0.30 16.74
C ALA A 81 -9.56 0.21 15.24
N VAL A 82 -10.21 -0.86 14.86
CA VAL A 82 -10.67 -1.13 13.50
C VAL A 82 -12.06 -1.74 13.56
N ASN A 83 -12.75 -1.84 12.43
CA ASN A 83 -14.03 -2.53 12.39
C ASN A 83 -13.80 -4.07 12.39
N PRO A 84 -14.18 -4.80 13.44
CA PRO A 84 -13.92 -6.24 13.56
C PRO A 84 -14.77 -7.12 12.64
N GLU A 85 -15.78 -6.57 11.98
CA GLU A 85 -16.62 -7.30 11.03
C GLU A 85 -15.92 -7.57 9.70
N TYR A 86 -14.80 -6.87 9.44
CA TYR A 86 -13.98 -7.01 8.23
C TYR A 86 -12.61 -7.60 8.57
N SER A 87 -11.98 -8.21 7.59
CA SER A 87 -10.64 -8.79 7.76
C SER A 87 -9.64 -7.74 8.24
N VAL A 88 -8.83 -8.09 9.22
CA VAL A 88 -7.82 -7.21 9.80
C VAL A 88 -6.53 -7.98 10.05
N MET A 89 -5.40 -7.34 9.77
CA MET A 89 -4.05 -7.86 10.05
C MET A 89 -3.12 -6.75 10.51
N ASN A 90 -2.09 -7.12 11.25
CA ASN A 90 -0.94 -6.25 11.43
C ASN A 90 -0.07 -6.26 10.16
N TYR A 91 0.64 -5.17 9.87
CA TYR A 91 1.47 -5.03 8.67
C TYR A 91 2.42 -6.22 8.48
N GLY A 92 3.12 -6.63 9.55
CA GLY A 92 4.08 -7.72 9.47
C GLY A 92 3.48 -9.08 9.11
N ASN A 93 2.21 -9.32 9.43
CA ASN A 93 1.51 -10.58 9.15
C ASN A 93 1.00 -10.66 7.70
N SER A 94 1.02 -9.57 6.97
CA SER A 94 0.57 -9.53 5.58
C SER A 94 1.61 -10.01 4.57
N LYS A 95 2.86 -10.21 5.01
CA LYS A 95 3.95 -10.65 4.14
C LYS A 95 3.63 -11.98 3.45
N GLY A 96 3.82 -12.02 2.15
CA GLY A 96 3.58 -13.22 1.33
C GLY A 96 2.13 -13.43 0.90
N LEU A 97 1.19 -12.62 1.41
CA LEU A 97 -0.21 -12.65 1.02
C LEU A 97 -0.50 -11.72 -0.15
N THR A 98 -1.57 -12.00 -0.87
CA THR A 98 -2.10 -11.12 -1.93
C THR A 98 -3.56 -10.79 -1.62
N MET A 99 -3.88 -9.50 -1.68
CA MET A 99 -5.21 -8.98 -1.36
C MET A 99 -5.67 -8.08 -2.50
N GLU A 100 -6.95 -8.06 -2.81
CA GLU A 100 -7.46 -7.17 -3.86
C GLU A 100 -7.42 -5.71 -3.43
N HIS A 101 -8.04 -5.41 -2.31
CA HIS A 101 -8.11 -4.08 -1.73
C HIS A 101 -7.51 -4.08 -0.32
N VAL A 102 -6.69 -3.08 -0.05
CA VAL A 102 -6.03 -2.89 1.25
C VAL A 102 -6.41 -1.53 1.80
N LEU A 103 -6.84 -1.49 3.05
CA LEU A 103 -7.10 -0.26 3.79
C LEU A 103 -6.08 -0.13 4.92
N ILE A 104 -5.23 0.87 4.85
CA ILE A 104 -4.14 1.09 5.79
C ILE A 104 -4.53 2.12 6.84
N TYR A 105 -4.36 1.76 8.12
CA TYR A 105 -4.41 2.68 9.24
C TYR A 105 -3.01 3.24 9.47
N PRO A 106 -2.68 4.45 8.96
CA PRO A 106 -1.32 4.94 8.99
C PRO A 106 -0.90 5.34 10.40
N THR A 107 0.36 5.07 10.73
CA THR A 107 1.02 5.66 11.89
C THR A 107 1.34 7.13 11.63
N LYS A 108 1.68 7.90 12.66
CA LYS A 108 2.10 9.30 12.49
C LYS A 108 3.31 9.45 11.53
N PRO A 109 4.37 8.64 11.64
CA PRO A 109 5.49 8.70 10.67
C PRO A 109 5.05 8.41 9.23
N ILE A 110 4.18 7.44 9.03
CA ILE A 110 3.66 7.11 7.69
C ILE A 110 2.86 8.28 7.11
N MET A 111 1.96 8.88 7.89
CA MET A 111 1.17 10.00 7.44
C MET A 111 2.04 11.24 7.14
N SER A 112 3.06 11.49 7.95
CA SER A 112 4.04 12.56 7.70
C SER A 112 4.79 12.34 6.39
N TRP A 113 5.21 11.10 6.11
CA TRP A 113 5.87 10.76 4.86
C TRP A 113 4.95 10.91 3.64
N LEU A 114 3.68 10.52 3.76
CA LEU A 114 2.71 10.71 2.66
C LEU A 114 2.52 12.18 2.30
N LYS A 115 2.58 13.07 3.29
CA LYS A 115 2.44 14.53 3.10
C LYS A 115 3.71 15.18 2.55
N ASP A 116 4.87 14.69 2.95
CA ASP A 116 6.18 15.22 2.55
C ASP A 116 7.17 14.08 2.31
N ARG A 117 7.25 13.62 1.08
CA ARG A 117 8.10 12.50 0.66
C ARG A 117 9.54 12.89 0.41
N SER A 118 9.89 14.17 0.54
CA SER A 118 11.28 14.63 0.53
C SER A 118 12.07 14.14 1.74
N LYS A 119 11.37 13.82 2.82
CA LYS A 119 11.93 13.24 4.04
C LYS A 119 11.74 11.73 4.03
N ALA A 120 12.85 10.99 4.02
CA ALA A 120 12.80 9.53 4.00
C ALA A 120 12.05 8.97 5.21
N LEU A 121 11.17 8.01 4.98
CA LEU A 121 10.64 7.15 6.04
C LEU A 121 11.68 6.10 6.37
N GLU A 122 12.04 5.97 7.64
CA GLU A 122 13.18 5.17 8.07
C GLU A 122 12.79 3.88 8.80
N GLY A 123 13.74 2.95 8.84
CA GLY A 123 13.71 1.77 9.68
C GLY A 123 12.57 0.81 9.37
N GLN A 124 11.97 0.27 10.43
CA GLN A 124 10.89 -0.71 10.32
C GLN A 124 9.61 -0.15 9.71
N SER A 125 9.33 1.14 9.93
CA SER A 125 8.15 1.79 9.33
C SER A 125 8.20 1.75 7.81
N ARG A 126 9.36 1.99 7.21
CA ARG A 126 9.57 1.91 5.77
C ARG A 126 9.33 0.49 5.24
N ALA A 127 9.95 -0.50 5.86
CA ALA A 127 9.83 -1.89 5.45
C ALA A 127 8.38 -2.41 5.61
N LYS A 128 7.73 -2.11 6.72
CA LYS A 128 6.35 -2.50 6.98
C LYS A 128 5.38 -1.86 5.99
N LEU A 129 5.56 -0.57 5.70
CA LEU A 129 4.72 0.12 4.73
C LEU A 129 4.91 -0.44 3.32
N TYR A 130 6.14 -0.70 2.91
CA TYR A 130 6.44 -1.33 1.61
C TYR A 130 5.72 -2.68 1.47
N VAL A 131 5.80 -3.53 2.49
CA VAL A 131 5.09 -4.82 2.51
C VAL A 131 3.58 -4.60 2.40
N ALA A 132 3.01 -3.70 3.19
CA ALA A 132 1.57 -3.44 3.20
C ALA A 132 1.06 -2.95 1.83
N ILE A 133 1.73 -2.00 1.22
CA ILE A 133 1.37 -1.45 -0.09
C ILE A 133 1.42 -2.53 -1.18
N THR A 134 2.48 -3.31 -1.20
CA THR A 134 2.72 -4.29 -2.26
C THR A 134 1.87 -5.56 -2.13
N ARG A 135 1.05 -5.70 -1.08
CA ARG A 135 0.05 -6.78 -0.97
C ARG A 135 -1.17 -6.56 -1.86
N ALA A 136 -1.44 -5.32 -2.23
CA ALA A 136 -2.64 -4.97 -2.97
C ALA A 136 -2.53 -5.27 -4.48
N ARG A 137 -3.53 -5.97 -4.98
CA ARG A 137 -3.67 -6.28 -6.40
C ARG A 137 -4.40 -5.18 -7.17
N VAL A 138 -5.31 -4.48 -6.53
CA VAL A 138 -6.19 -3.48 -7.15
C VAL A 138 -5.99 -2.11 -6.53
N SER A 139 -6.21 -1.95 -5.24
CA SER A 139 -6.14 -0.65 -4.59
C SER A 139 -5.54 -0.68 -3.19
N VAL A 140 -4.92 0.45 -2.86
CA VAL A 140 -4.48 0.79 -1.50
C VAL A 140 -5.17 2.07 -1.09
N ALA A 141 -5.77 2.08 0.09
CA ALA A 141 -6.34 3.28 0.67
C ALA A 141 -5.70 3.57 2.03
N PHE A 142 -5.48 4.84 2.30
CA PHE A 142 -4.99 5.34 3.59
C PHE A 142 -6.09 6.11 4.30
N ILE A 143 -6.26 5.88 5.59
CA ILE A 143 -7.24 6.62 6.38
C ILE A 143 -6.66 7.95 6.81
N ASP A 144 -7.42 9.03 6.56
CA ASP A 144 -7.15 10.36 7.08
C ASP A 144 -8.12 10.65 8.23
N ASP A 145 -7.58 10.74 9.44
CA ASP A 145 -8.31 11.06 10.65
C ASP A 145 -8.16 12.53 11.09
N SER A 146 -7.56 13.36 10.24
CA SER A 146 -7.43 14.79 10.52
C SER A 146 -8.80 15.49 10.47
N LYS A 147 -9.04 16.39 11.43
CA LYS A 147 -10.32 17.12 11.54
C LYS A 147 -10.62 18.01 10.34
N ARG A 148 -9.59 18.53 9.70
CA ARG A 148 -9.71 19.45 8.55
C ARG A 148 -9.57 18.76 7.21
N GLY A 149 -9.32 17.46 7.20
CA GLY A 149 -8.87 16.74 6.02
C GLY A 149 -7.45 17.09 5.62
N CYS A 150 -6.82 16.26 4.82
CA CYS A 150 -5.53 16.56 4.21
C CYS A 150 -5.60 16.37 2.70
N LYS A 151 -4.72 17.08 2.00
CA LYS A 151 -4.51 16.89 0.56
C LYS A 151 -3.11 16.36 0.34
N ILE A 152 -3.03 15.27 -0.38
CA ILE A 152 -1.78 14.68 -0.84
C ILE A 152 -1.80 14.78 -2.36
N PRO A 153 -0.84 15.46 -3.02
CA PRO A 153 -0.98 15.89 -4.42
C PRO A 153 -1.26 14.77 -5.42
N ASP A 154 -0.72 13.59 -5.20
CA ASP A 154 -0.84 12.43 -6.09
C ASP A 154 -1.78 11.33 -5.55
N ILE A 155 -2.44 11.56 -4.44
CA ILE A 155 -3.38 10.61 -3.83
C ILE A 155 -4.75 11.28 -3.75
N PRO A 156 -5.70 10.89 -4.62
CA PRO A 156 -7.04 11.44 -4.59
C PRO A 156 -7.80 11.00 -3.34
N VAL A 157 -8.66 11.86 -2.85
CA VAL A 157 -9.60 11.53 -1.78
C VAL A 157 -10.78 10.76 -2.39
N TRP A 158 -11.03 9.58 -1.85
CA TRP A 158 -12.22 8.81 -2.22
C TRP A 158 -13.47 9.47 -1.64
N VAL A 159 -14.51 9.57 -2.45
CA VAL A 159 -15.80 10.12 -2.07
C VAL A 159 -16.85 9.05 -2.31
N PRO A 160 -17.74 8.78 -1.33
CA PRO A 160 -18.86 7.85 -1.52
C PRO A 160 -19.72 8.26 -2.69
N SER A 161 -20.17 7.29 -3.48
CA SER A 161 -21.22 7.50 -4.48
C SER A 161 -22.56 7.73 -3.77
N GLU A 162 -23.32 8.71 -4.21
CA GLU A 162 -24.69 8.94 -3.75
C GLU A 162 -25.62 7.76 -4.12
#